data_29a56c507e4e4f28f90967ed16f635ac
#
_entry.id   29a56c507e4e4f28f90967ed16f635ac
#
_cell.length_a   1.000
_cell.length_b   1.000
_cell.length_c   1.000
_cell.angle_alpha   90.00
_cell.angle_beta   90.00
_cell.angle_gamma   90.00
#
_symmetry.space_group_name_H-M   'P 1'
#
loop_
_entity.id
_entity.type
_entity.pdbx_description
1 polymer ?
#
loop_
_entity_poly.entity_id
_entity_poly.type
_entity_poly.pdbx_seq_one_letter_code
_entity_poly.pdbx_strand_id
1 'polypeptide(L)'
;MTAGLLIVASLGACAPAVVTEPVPGPVAENGNDCAVIAAVAREHYRFNATDNVPPPLWLDGEGSGWAPRCDWSRYGVAFPRLHDPDRTPAAGERVQWVRFRQPRYDGQGALIEAGVLHGPLAGMGVECRVRSGFAGWTVGECRSTWVS
;
A
#
# COMPACT_ATOMS: atom_id res chain seq x y z
N MET A 1 -48.25 -10.26 -63.90
CA MET A 1 -48.26 -10.17 -62.45
C MET A 1 -46.84 -10.44 -62.04
N THR A 2 -46.00 -9.44 -61.78
CA THR A 2 -44.62 -9.54 -61.37
C THR A 2 -44.51 -9.01 -59.92
N ALA A 3 -44.23 -9.92 -58.97
CA ALA A 3 -44.00 -9.57 -57.59
C ALA A 3 -42.54 -9.17 -57.35
N GLY A 4 -42.31 -7.90 -56.98
CA GLY A 4 -41.01 -7.41 -56.59
C GLY A 4 -40.68 -7.70 -55.15
N LEU A 5 -39.57 -8.35 -54.93
CA LEU A 5 -39.02 -8.65 -53.63
C LEU A 5 -38.14 -7.49 -53.15
N LEU A 6 -38.56 -6.75 -52.14
CA LEU A 6 -37.77 -5.70 -51.49
C LEU A 6 -36.87 -6.32 -50.41
N ILE A 7 -35.57 -6.33 -50.67
CA ILE A 7 -34.57 -6.70 -49.68
C ILE A 7 -34.20 -5.46 -48.86
N VAL A 8 -34.57 -5.42 -47.59
CA VAL A 8 -34.16 -4.39 -46.64
C VAL A 8 -32.82 -4.82 -46.04
N ALA A 9 -31.73 -4.15 -46.49
CA ALA A 9 -30.42 -4.31 -45.87
C ALA A 9 -30.35 -3.49 -44.57
N SER A 10 -30.32 -4.13 -43.43
CA SER A 10 -30.06 -3.51 -42.13
C SER A 10 -28.57 -3.26 -41.97
N LEU A 11 -28.15 -2.02 -42.10
CA LEU A 11 -26.81 -1.56 -41.74
C LEU A 11 -26.69 -1.56 -40.19
N GLY A 12 -26.06 -2.59 -39.64
CA GLY A 12 -25.66 -2.61 -38.26
C GLY A 12 -24.55 -1.60 -38.02
N ALA A 13 -24.88 -0.48 -37.39
CA ALA A 13 -23.90 0.49 -36.93
C ALA A 13 -23.14 -0.12 -35.74
N CYS A 14 -21.89 -0.55 -35.94
CA CYS A 14 -20.95 -0.82 -34.86
C CYS A 14 -20.62 0.53 -34.19
N ALA A 15 -21.23 0.81 -33.03
CA ALA A 15 -20.80 1.92 -32.22
C ALA A 15 -19.40 1.59 -31.64
N PRO A 16 -18.42 2.50 -31.76
CA PRO A 16 -17.13 2.28 -31.12
C PRO A 16 -17.32 2.16 -29.60
N ALA A 17 -16.77 1.11 -29.02
CA ALA A 17 -16.73 0.99 -27.59
C ALA A 17 -15.90 2.16 -27.02
N VAL A 18 -16.57 3.04 -26.27
CA VAL A 18 -15.89 4.10 -25.53
C VAL A 18 -15.07 3.38 -24.45
N VAL A 19 -13.78 3.24 -24.69
CA VAL A 19 -12.83 2.84 -23.64
C VAL A 19 -12.77 4.02 -22.69
N THR A 20 -13.55 3.94 -21.62
CA THR A 20 -13.43 4.89 -20.51
C THR A 20 -12.11 4.56 -19.82
N GLU A 21 -11.07 5.34 -20.08
CA GLU A 21 -9.89 5.31 -19.24
C GLU A 21 -10.35 5.49 -17.78
N PRO A 22 -9.89 4.65 -16.86
CA PRO A 22 -10.22 4.83 -15.46
C PRO A 22 -9.72 6.23 -15.06
N VAL A 23 -10.67 7.09 -14.72
CA VAL A 23 -10.37 8.41 -14.17
C VAL A 23 -9.48 8.16 -12.97
N PRO A 24 -8.26 8.71 -12.92
CA PRO A 24 -7.43 8.61 -11.73
C PRO A 24 -8.27 9.14 -10.58
N GLY A 25 -8.53 8.29 -9.58
CA GLY A 25 -9.19 8.74 -8.36
C GLY A 25 -8.42 9.92 -7.79
N PRO A 26 -9.06 10.78 -6.97
CA PRO A 26 -8.39 11.92 -6.38
C PRO A 26 -7.10 11.44 -5.76
N VAL A 27 -5.98 11.97 -6.26
CA VAL A 27 -4.66 11.72 -5.68
C VAL A 27 -4.77 12.24 -4.26
N ALA A 28 -4.90 11.33 -3.29
CA ALA A 28 -4.84 11.73 -1.90
C ALA A 28 -3.52 12.51 -1.73
N GLU A 29 -3.51 13.54 -0.89
CA GLU A 29 -2.33 14.42 -0.70
C GLU A 29 -1.04 13.66 -0.36
N ASN A 30 -1.16 12.37 -0.03
CA ASN A 30 -0.07 11.44 0.26
C ASN A 30 -0.01 10.27 -0.74
N GLY A 31 -0.58 10.41 -1.93
CA GLY A 31 -0.59 9.36 -2.95
C GLY A 31 -1.23 8.07 -2.45
N ASN A 32 -0.59 6.95 -2.75
CA ASN A 32 -1.02 5.62 -2.34
C ASN A 32 -0.26 5.10 -1.11
N ASP A 33 0.49 5.95 -0.39
CA ASP A 33 1.39 5.56 0.69
C ASP A 33 0.70 4.70 1.75
N CYS A 34 -0.49 5.13 2.21
CA CYS A 34 -1.27 4.38 3.19
C CYS A 34 -1.63 2.97 2.71
N ALA A 35 -2.05 2.84 1.45
CA ALA A 35 -2.42 1.54 0.87
C ALA A 35 -1.20 0.64 0.69
N VAL A 36 -0.06 1.19 0.26
CA VAL A 36 1.21 0.47 0.08
C VAL A 36 1.74 -0.02 1.43
N ILE A 37 1.79 0.84 2.45
CA ILE A 37 2.20 0.49 3.80
C ILE A 37 1.29 -0.61 4.37
N ALA A 38 -0.03 -0.44 4.24
CA ALA A 38 -0.99 -1.41 4.74
C ALA A 38 -0.90 -2.76 4.03
N ALA A 39 -0.60 -2.79 2.73
CA ALA A 39 -0.34 -4.03 2.02
C ALA A 39 0.84 -4.80 2.63
N VAL A 40 1.98 -4.14 2.86
CA VAL A 40 3.14 -4.77 3.49
C VAL A 40 2.86 -5.19 4.93
N ALA A 41 2.18 -4.35 5.70
CA ALA A 41 1.79 -4.67 7.07
C ALA A 41 0.93 -5.94 7.15
N ARG A 42 -0.04 -6.10 6.27
CA ARG A 42 -0.93 -7.28 6.26
C ARG A 42 -0.31 -8.50 5.61
N GLU A 43 0.28 -8.33 4.45
CA GLU A 43 0.65 -9.49 3.62
C GLU A 43 2.03 -10.02 3.98
N HIS A 44 3.00 -9.16 4.31
CA HIS A 44 4.33 -9.58 4.70
C HIS A 44 4.44 -9.85 6.21
N TYR A 45 4.06 -8.88 7.05
CA TYR A 45 4.15 -9.01 8.51
C TYR A 45 2.96 -9.74 9.13
N ARG A 46 1.87 -9.94 8.38
CA ARG A 46 0.64 -10.58 8.85
C ARG A 46 -0.03 -9.82 10.00
N PHE A 47 0.21 -8.52 10.08
CA PHE A 47 -0.44 -7.71 11.10
C PHE A 47 -1.95 -7.64 10.88
N ASN A 48 -2.68 -7.73 11.97
CA ASN A 48 -4.13 -7.62 12.01
C ASN A 48 -4.57 -7.02 13.35
N ALA A 49 -5.88 -6.89 13.56
CA ALA A 49 -6.42 -6.30 14.79
C ALA A 49 -6.63 -7.30 15.93
N THR A 50 -6.38 -8.60 15.72
CA THR A 50 -6.74 -9.68 16.65
C THR A 50 -5.55 -10.46 17.16
N ASP A 51 -4.87 -11.16 16.25
CA ASP A 51 -3.88 -12.19 16.64
C ASP A 51 -2.46 -11.68 16.58
N ASN A 52 -2.17 -10.84 15.61
CA ASN A 52 -0.85 -10.28 15.37
C ASN A 52 -0.94 -8.75 15.28
N VAL A 53 -1.22 -8.14 16.43
CA VAL A 53 -1.32 -6.68 16.54
C VAL A 53 0.04 -6.05 16.25
N PRO A 54 0.11 -5.05 15.36
CA PRO A 54 1.36 -4.40 15.05
C PRO A 54 1.91 -3.63 16.26
N PRO A 55 3.25 -3.54 16.37
CA PRO A 55 3.87 -2.63 17.33
C PRO A 55 3.65 -1.16 16.91
N PRO A 56 4.05 -0.20 17.75
CA PRO A 56 4.01 1.22 17.40
C PRO A 56 4.61 1.50 16.03
N LEU A 57 3.95 2.35 15.26
CA LEU A 57 4.30 2.68 13.89
C LEU A 57 5.27 3.86 13.84
N TRP A 58 6.40 3.68 13.16
CA TRP A 58 7.29 4.77 12.79
C TRP A 58 7.25 4.97 11.28
N LEU A 59 6.87 6.19 10.87
CA LEU A 59 6.89 6.63 9.49
C LEU A 59 8.17 7.44 9.26
N ASP A 60 9.08 6.88 8.47
CA ASP A 60 10.41 7.42 8.22
C ASP A 60 10.49 7.98 6.79
N GLY A 61 10.29 9.28 6.66
CA GLY A 61 10.32 9.99 5.39
C GLY A 61 11.71 10.45 4.99
N GLU A 62 11.95 10.54 3.69
CA GLU A 62 13.12 11.22 3.14
C GLU A 62 12.86 12.73 3.11
N GLY A 63 13.36 13.44 4.12
CA GLY A 63 13.19 14.89 4.25
C GLY A 63 12.05 15.34 5.16
N SER A 64 11.96 16.65 5.36
CA SER A 64 10.95 17.24 6.21
C SER A 64 9.57 17.21 5.56
N GLY A 65 8.58 16.67 6.24
CA GLY A 65 7.18 16.83 5.90
C GLY A 65 6.42 15.60 5.40
N TRP A 66 7.08 14.46 5.20
CA TRP A 66 6.34 13.25 4.90
C TRP A 66 5.70 12.68 6.17
N ALA A 67 4.42 12.86 6.30
CA ALA A 67 3.61 12.35 7.41
C ALA A 67 2.22 11.98 6.88
N PRO A 68 2.05 10.84 6.21
CA PRO A 68 0.78 10.43 5.66
C PRO A 68 -0.25 10.23 6.78
N ARG A 69 -1.40 10.87 6.64
CA ARG A 69 -2.54 10.72 7.54
C ARG A 69 -3.39 9.57 7.04
N CYS A 70 -3.17 8.39 7.61
CA CYS A 70 -3.83 7.17 7.18
C CYS A 70 -4.93 6.77 8.15
N ASP A 71 -6.11 6.49 7.63
CA ASP A 71 -7.12 5.72 8.36
C ASP A 71 -6.82 4.22 8.17
N TRP A 72 -6.01 3.68 9.06
CA TRP A 72 -5.53 2.30 8.99
C TRP A 72 -6.67 1.28 9.05
N SER A 73 -7.77 1.61 9.73
CA SER A 73 -8.93 0.74 9.86
C SER A 73 -9.54 0.38 8.49
N ARG A 74 -9.51 1.33 7.55
CA ARG A 74 -9.98 1.11 6.17
C ARG A 74 -9.17 0.06 5.41
N TYR A 75 -7.94 -0.19 5.85
CA TYR A 75 -7.05 -1.17 5.25
C TYR A 75 -6.96 -2.47 6.06
N GLY A 76 -7.76 -2.61 7.13
CA GLY A 76 -7.76 -3.81 7.97
C GLY A 76 -6.50 -3.98 8.83
N VAL A 77 -5.84 -2.88 9.18
CA VAL A 77 -4.69 -2.82 10.09
C VAL A 77 -5.02 -1.88 11.23
N ALA A 78 -4.55 -2.18 12.43
CA ALA A 78 -4.78 -1.34 13.60
C ALA A 78 -3.45 -1.04 14.30
N PHE A 79 -2.72 -0.04 13.85
CA PHE A 79 -1.54 0.43 14.57
C PHE A 79 -1.97 1.11 15.86
N PRO A 80 -1.45 0.68 17.04
CA PRO A 80 -1.94 1.15 18.33
C PRO A 80 -1.57 2.61 18.59
N ARG A 81 -0.44 3.06 18.07
CA ARG A 81 0.09 4.43 18.21
C ARG A 81 1.24 4.67 17.24
N LEU A 82 1.62 5.93 17.09
CA LEU A 82 2.89 6.28 16.47
C LEU A 82 4.04 6.05 17.47
N HIS A 83 5.17 5.60 16.94
CA HIS A 83 6.43 5.56 17.68
C HIS A 83 7.03 6.96 17.72
N ASP A 84 7.46 7.37 18.90
CA ASP A 84 8.21 8.61 19.11
C ASP A 84 9.70 8.23 19.31
N PRO A 85 10.57 8.53 18.33
CA PRO A 85 11.99 8.20 18.42
C PRO A 85 12.72 8.98 19.52
N ASP A 86 12.19 10.13 19.93
CA ASP A 86 12.80 11.01 20.94
C ASP A 86 12.35 10.63 22.36
N ARG A 87 11.37 9.73 22.48
CA ARG A 87 10.87 9.27 23.79
C ARG A 87 11.89 8.35 24.47
N THR A 88 12.26 8.70 25.68
CA THR A 88 13.04 7.82 26.55
C THR A 88 12.13 6.71 27.10
N PRO A 89 12.43 5.41 26.83
CA PRO A 89 11.66 4.31 27.38
C PRO A 89 11.74 4.27 28.91
N ALA A 90 10.67 3.82 29.56
CA ALA A 90 10.70 3.56 30.99
C ALA A 90 11.63 2.38 31.32
N ALA A 91 12.12 2.33 32.56
CA ALA A 91 12.97 1.22 33.00
C ALA A 91 12.23 -0.12 32.86
N GLY A 92 12.82 -1.07 32.12
CA GLY A 92 12.22 -2.39 31.86
C GLY A 92 11.17 -2.42 30.72
N GLU A 93 10.88 -1.29 30.10
CA GLU A 93 9.99 -1.26 28.94
C GLU A 93 10.65 -1.95 27.73
N ARG A 94 9.92 -2.87 27.11
CA ARG A 94 10.33 -3.45 25.83
C ARG A 94 10.05 -2.43 24.73
N VAL A 95 11.11 -1.94 24.13
CA VAL A 95 11.02 -1.02 22.98
C VAL A 95 10.92 -1.85 21.72
N GLN A 96 9.77 -1.80 21.08
CA GLN A 96 9.52 -2.44 19.80
C GLN A 96 8.72 -1.49 18.91
N TRP A 97 9.06 -1.43 17.64
CA TRP A 97 8.30 -0.67 16.65
C TRP A 97 8.44 -1.28 15.26
N VAL A 98 7.49 -0.98 14.39
CA VAL A 98 7.61 -1.24 12.97
C VAL A 98 7.87 0.07 12.24
N ARG A 99 8.89 0.08 11.41
CA ARG A 99 9.26 1.23 10.60
C ARG A 99 8.87 0.99 9.15
N PHE A 100 8.28 2.00 8.52
CA PHE A 100 8.10 2.07 7.07
C PHE A 100 8.74 3.35 6.55
N ARG A 101 9.58 3.21 5.52
CA ARG A 101 10.10 4.36 4.79
C ARG A 101 9.10 4.83 3.75
N GLN A 102 9.25 6.07 3.33
CA GLN A 102 8.42 6.63 2.25
C GLN A 102 8.50 5.76 1.00
N PRO A 103 7.36 5.31 0.43
CA PRO A 103 7.34 4.51 -0.78
C PRO A 103 7.92 5.28 -1.97
N ARG A 104 8.68 4.59 -2.81
CA ARG A 104 9.16 5.11 -4.10
C ARG A 104 8.35 4.47 -5.21
N TYR A 105 7.69 5.28 -6.01
CA TYR A 105 6.83 4.82 -7.09
C TYR A 105 7.57 4.76 -8.42
N ASP A 106 7.26 3.74 -9.21
CA ASP A 106 7.72 3.57 -10.59
C ASP A 106 6.58 3.02 -11.46
N GLY A 107 6.83 2.80 -12.76
CA GLY A 107 5.81 2.28 -13.67
C GLY A 107 5.31 0.86 -13.38
N GLN A 108 5.86 0.19 -12.37
CA GLN A 108 5.49 -1.18 -11.97
C GLN A 108 4.81 -1.25 -10.59
N GLY A 109 4.65 -0.10 -9.92
CA GLY A 109 4.08 -0.02 -8.60
C GLY A 109 4.92 0.81 -7.63
N ALA A 110 5.21 0.26 -6.45
CA ALA A 110 6.01 0.91 -5.43
C ALA A 110 7.11 -0.02 -4.88
N LEU A 111 8.24 0.57 -4.50
CA LEU A 111 9.25 -0.04 -3.64
C LEU A 111 9.15 0.60 -2.27
N ILE A 112 9.11 -0.21 -1.24
CA ILE A 112 9.05 0.26 0.14
C ILE A 112 10.02 -0.52 1.03
N GLU A 113 10.79 0.20 1.82
CA GLU A 113 11.59 -0.38 2.88
C GLU A 113 10.79 -0.41 4.17
N ALA A 114 10.83 -1.54 4.85
CA ALA A 114 10.17 -1.74 6.13
C ALA A 114 11.08 -2.52 7.07
N GLY A 115 10.85 -2.39 8.37
CA GLY A 115 11.60 -3.14 9.36
C GLY A 115 10.87 -3.25 10.69
N VAL A 116 11.05 -4.38 11.38
CA VAL A 116 10.63 -4.54 12.77
C VAL A 116 11.86 -4.43 13.64
N LEU A 117 11.80 -3.55 14.62
CA LEU A 117 12.89 -3.29 15.54
C LEU A 117 12.46 -3.67 16.97
N HIS A 118 13.33 -4.34 17.66
CA HIS A 118 13.17 -4.78 19.05
C HIS A 118 14.09 -3.99 20.00
N GLY A 119 14.67 -2.90 19.50
CA GLY A 119 15.60 -2.02 20.19
C GLY A 119 16.49 -1.29 19.19
N PRO A 120 17.35 -0.36 19.65
CA PRO A 120 18.18 0.46 18.76
C PRO A 120 19.14 -0.34 17.86
N LEU A 121 19.56 -1.53 18.32
CA LEU A 121 20.54 -2.39 17.62
C LEU A 121 20.00 -3.81 17.36
N ALA A 122 18.70 -4.01 17.42
CA ALA A 122 18.10 -5.34 17.21
C ALA A 122 16.89 -5.23 16.31
N GLY A 123 16.92 -5.91 15.19
CA GLY A 123 15.81 -5.90 14.26
C GLY A 123 16.13 -6.56 12.92
N MET A 124 15.16 -6.50 12.04
CA MET A 124 15.31 -6.95 10.65
C MET A 124 14.57 -6.00 9.70
N GLY A 125 15.14 -5.83 8.54
CA GLY A 125 14.56 -5.02 7.48
C GLY A 125 14.37 -5.78 6.19
N VAL A 126 13.40 -5.31 5.43
CA VAL A 126 13.06 -5.82 4.12
C VAL A 126 12.83 -4.65 3.16
N GLU A 127 13.05 -4.91 1.88
CA GLU A 127 12.52 -4.08 0.80
C GLU A 127 11.47 -4.88 0.03
N CYS A 128 10.27 -4.36 -0.07
CA CYS A 128 9.17 -5.02 -0.76
C CYS A 128 8.80 -4.30 -2.05
N ARG A 129 8.56 -5.08 -3.11
CA ARG A 129 7.86 -4.64 -4.30
C ARG A 129 6.36 -4.76 -4.07
N VAL A 130 5.63 -3.67 -4.15
CA VAL A 130 4.17 -3.64 -4.04
C VAL A 130 3.59 -3.21 -5.38
N ARG A 131 2.65 -3.99 -5.90
CA ARG A 131 2.06 -3.77 -7.23
C ARG A 131 0.64 -3.27 -7.09
N SER A 132 0.27 -2.33 -7.94
CA SER A 132 -1.12 -1.91 -8.08
C SER A 132 -1.85 -2.86 -9.03
N GLY A 133 -3.05 -3.27 -8.66
CA GLY A 133 -3.91 -4.14 -9.47
C GLY A 133 -5.38 -3.80 -9.26
N PHE A 134 -6.24 -4.57 -9.90
CA PHE A 134 -7.69 -4.36 -9.84
C PHE A 134 -8.25 -4.49 -8.41
N ALA A 135 -7.63 -5.34 -7.59
CA ALA A 135 -7.98 -5.54 -6.18
C ALA A 135 -7.27 -4.58 -5.21
N GLY A 136 -6.55 -3.59 -5.74
CA GLY A 136 -5.75 -2.66 -4.94
C GLY A 136 -4.26 -3.00 -4.94
N TRP A 137 -3.58 -2.62 -3.88
CA TRP A 137 -2.14 -2.81 -3.71
C TRP A 137 -1.86 -4.16 -3.05
N THR A 138 -0.97 -4.95 -3.67
CA THR A 138 -0.58 -6.29 -3.21
C THR A 138 0.93 -6.43 -3.17
N VAL A 139 1.44 -7.17 -2.19
CA VAL A 139 2.88 -7.45 -2.07
C VAL A 139 3.27 -8.50 -3.09
N GLY A 140 4.24 -8.18 -3.93
CA GLY A 140 4.84 -9.12 -4.87
C GLY A 140 5.97 -9.90 -4.22
N GLU A 141 7.13 -9.27 -4.06
CA GLU A 141 8.34 -9.87 -3.51
C GLU A 141 8.92 -8.97 -2.42
N CYS A 142 9.36 -9.58 -1.33
CA CYS A 142 10.14 -8.92 -0.29
C CYS A 142 11.50 -9.61 -0.16
N ARG A 143 12.55 -8.82 -0.11
CA ARG A 143 13.91 -9.30 0.13
C ARG A 143 14.45 -8.71 1.42
N SER A 144 15.19 -9.52 2.18
CA SER A 144 15.89 -9.04 3.38
C SER A 144 16.95 -8.03 2.98
N THR A 145 17.02 -6.93 3.71
CA THR A 145 18.02 -5.87 3.47
C THR A 145 19.06 -5.80 4.57
N TRP A 146 18.65 -6.08 5.80
CA TRP A 146 19.55 -6.09 6.96
C TRP A 146 18.97 -6.93 8.10
N VAL A 147 19.85 -7.41 8.94
CA VAL A 147 19.57 -8.06 10.23
C VAL A 147 20.63 -7.59 11.22
N SER A 148 20.24 -7.24 12.46
CA SER A 148 21.12 -6.81 13.51
C SER A 148 20.73 -7.40 14.87
#